data_6c3fd522c84f9ef7994f0b48e5dcf060
#
_entry.id   6c3fd522c84f9ef7994f0b48e5dcf060
#
_cell.length_a   1.000
_cell.length_b   1.000
_cell.length_c   1.000
_cell.angle_alpha   90.00
_cell.angle_beta   90.00
_cell.angle_gamma   90.00
#
_symmetry.space_group_name_H-M   'P 1'
#
loop_
_entity.id
_entity.type
_entity.pdbx_description
1 polymer ?
#
loop_
_entity_poly.entity_id
_entity_poly.type
_entity_poly.pdbx_seq_one_letter_code
_entity_poly.pdbx_strand_id
1 'polypeptide(L)'
;MSGMIMRPFFTVFSIVAVPYLLFAAPGITEDEGIRRVQAHLLIEDNDSALQEAQELYDSFPGSQPVGVAYIEALSANGFETAALKVWNLLSLKDPGFMEDRHLMEELSWGVLRKGVDSNQYGIRLSALIGAYLTRDVRAVKILVRMMRDSNAVIRSVAVQMAAGFADAPLKDEIVRLMSEEKIWFVRLELIKAAGALRMKELTLKMKEILSTEKNTFEERQLAIEALVKIYDQISVEEVRNLAKSSRAGIRQLACQLVTHFIVKDAQDIILRLASDSNPDVRVAALNTIGLVYLNKPVIEPIKEIVIRSLDDLHPAVSITAAWVASLIDPALGEPVFLRWIESDLAENRRLAAGALAATGGCCIPLAMRVLEMSHDPYVQVNVSLGLIGQRIEVKRCCDIIYDFLMKEKRMWMWDNRVNSLFQVLAPSQVRHIDQIPNYPEAIDQMTRLNLVSLMALVDDPRAQDAIKSFLQKKSWGITGVAAAMLLKEGDRGSLDVVHNLLEDPDPNVRLQACLVLSMLGHDENMVFDLQKAYVQADHERKLHILEALSHIGSGESLPFLIGVLEEPFQVLRVAAAACIIQCINR
;
A
#
# COMPACT_ATOMS: atom_id res chain seq x y z
N MET A 1 -39.94 -35.47 -78.26
CA MET A 1 -39.37 -34.84 -79.45
C MET A 1 -37.96 -34.40 -79.12
N SER A 2 -37.06 -35.01 -79.89
CA SER A 2 -35.69 -34.58 -80.28
C SER A 2 -34.78 -34.24 -79.14
N GLY A 3 -33.76 -34.96 -78.70
CA GLY A 3 -32.87 -35.85 -79.46
C GLY A 3 -31.66 -35.03 -79.88
N MET A 4 -30.57 -34.98 -79.00
CA MET A 4 -29.24 -34.71 -79.56
C MET A 4 -28.19 -35.33 -78.69
N ILE A 5 -27.61 -36.39 -79.21
CA ILE A 5 -26.47 -37.14 -78.69
C ILE A 5 -25.22 -36.34 -78.97
N MET A 6 -24.38 -36.01 -78.00
CA MET A 6 -23.02 -35.57 -78.21
C MET A 6 -22.03 -36.53 -77.56
N ARG A 7 -21.21 -37.10 -78.42
CA ARG A 7 -20.12 -38.06 -78.14
C ARG A 7 -18.97 -37.37 -77.37
N PRO A 8 -18.30 -38.07 -76.44
CA PRO A 8 -17.11 -37.53 -75.78
C PRO A 8 -15.85 -37.72 -76.64
N PHE A 9 -15.06 -36.68 -76.80
CA PHE A 9 -13.70 -36.73 -77.32
C PHE A 9 -12.75 -37.16 -76.17
N PHE A 10 -12.15 -38.30 -76.29
CA PHE A 10 -11.03 -38.71 -75.45
C PHE A 10 -9.75 -38.09 -76.04
N THR A 11 -9.17 -37.11 -75.30
CA THR A 11 -7.81 -36.64 -75.54
C THR A 11 -6.90 -37.33 -74.52
N VAL A 12 -6.05 -38.20 -75.03
CA VAL A 12 -5.01 -38.87 -74.23
C VAL A 12 -3.90 -37.87 -73.97
N PHE A 13 -3.81 -37.41 -72.74
CA PHE A 13 -2.65 -36.64 -72.25
C PHE A 13 -1.62 -37.65 -71.69
N SER A 14 -0.49 -37.78 -72.38
CA SER A 14 0.69 -38.48 -71.89
C SER A 14 1.27 -37.69 -70.70
N ILE A 15 1.08 -38.20 -69.47
CA ILE A 15 1.73 -37.67 -68.29
C ILE A 15 3.19 -38.11 -68.31
N VAL A 16 4.08 -37.21 -68.68
CA VAL A 16 5.53 -37.37 -68.44
C VAL A 16 5.73 -37.22 -66.92
N ALA A 17 5.95 -38.32 -66.24
CA ALA A 17 6.33 -38.31 -64.82
C ALA A 17 7.77 -37.73 -64.71
N VAL A 18 7.83 -36.45 -64.39
CA VAL A 18 9.07 -35.86 -63.91
C VAL A 18 9.25 -36.33 -62.46
N PRO A 19 10.34 -37.00 -62.10
CA PRO A 19 10.58 -37.33 -60.73
C PRO A 19 10.81 -36.00 -59.98
N TYR A 20 9.84 -35.56 -59.21
CA TYR A 20 10.08 -34.57 -58.17
C TYR A 20 11.05 -35.20 -57.18
N LEU A 21 12.33 -34.84 -57.35
CA LEU A 21 13.30 -34.91 -56.28
C LEU A 21 12.72 -34.01 -55.17
N LEU A 22 12.07 -34.63 -54.19
CA LEU A 22 11.84 -34.04 -52.88
C LEU A 22 13.23 -33.65 -52.34
N PHE A 23 13.66 -32.44 -52.62
CA PHE A 23 14.64 -31.79 -51.76
C PHE A 23 13.94 -31.71 -50.41
N ALA A 24 14.30 -32.63 -49.51
CA ALA A 24 14.03 -32.42 -48.10
C ALA A 24 14.58 -31.02 -47.78
N ALA A 25 13.72 -30.13 -47.37
CA ALA A 25 14.17 -28.84 -46.86
C ALA A 25 15.29 -29.15 -45.83
N PRO A 26 16.43 -28.46 -45.87
CA PRO A 26 17.48 -28.70 -44.87
C PRO A 26 16.80 -28.59 -43.52
N GLY A 27 16.87 -29.69 -42.73
CA GLY A 27 16.29 -29.71 -41.40
C GLY A 27 16.81 -28.50 -40.62
N ILE A 28 15.93 -27.79 -39.95
CA ILE A 28 16.30 -26.65 -39.11
C ILE A 28 17.43 -27.10 -38.19
N THR A 29 18.54 -26.38 -38.19
CA THR A 29 19.64 -26.68 -37.25
C THR A 29 19.20 -26.24 -35.84
N GLU A 30 19.75 -26.88 -34.84
CA GLU A 30 19.47 -26.58 -33.44
C GLU A 30 19.62 -25.07 -33.15
N ASP A 31 20.72 -24.46 -33.53
CA ASP A 31 21.00 -23.04 -33.33
C ASP A 31 20.04 -22.12 -34.08
N GLU A 32 19.58 -22.50 -35.26
CA GLU A 32 18.59 -21.70 -36.01
C GLU A 32 17.22 -21.79 -35.37
N GLY A 33 16.82 -22.96 -34.90
CA GLY A 33 15.55 -23.14 -34.17
C GLY A 33 15.51 -22.35 -32.87
N ILE A 34 16.57 -22.41 -32.07
CA ILE A 34 16.68 -21.62 -30.83
C ILE A 34 16.57 -20.13 -31.13
N ARG A 35 17.28 -19.62 -32.15
CA ARG A 35 17.20 -18.19 -32.53
C ARG A 35 15.80 -17.78 -32.97
N ARG A 36 15.02 -18.63 -33.62
CA ARG A 36 13.62 -18.33 -33.97
C ARG A 36 12.73 -18.25 -32.74
N VAL A 37 12.85 -19.23 -31.83
CA VAL A 37 12.12 -19.21 -30.56
C VAL A 37 12.42 -17.92 -29.80
N GLN A 38 13.68 -17.55 -29.66
CA GLN A 38 14.09 -16.33 -28.99
C GLN A 38 13.59 -15.07 -29.70
N ALA A 39 13.55 -15.05 -31.05
CA ALA A 39 12.99 -13.93 -31.80
C ALA A 39 11.48 -13.76 -31.54
N HIS A 40 10.71 -14.85 -31.49
CA HIS A 40 9.30 -14.81 -31.13
C HIS A 40 9.10 -14.33 -29.69
N LEU A 41 9.90 -14.81 -28.73
CA LEU A 41 9.84 -14.35 -27.33
C LEU A 41 10.16 -12.86 -27.22
N LEU A 42 11.12 -12.37 -27.98
CA LEU A 42 11.52 -10.95 -27.97
C LEU A 42 10.39 -10.01 -28.44
N ILE A 43 9.61 -10.44 -29.43
CA ILE A 43 8.46 -9.68 -29.95
C ILE A 43 7.14 -10.03 -29.23
N GLU A 44 7.22 -10.85 -28.15
CA GLU A 44 6.08 -11.30 -27.35
C GLU A 44 5.03 -12.14 -28.11
N ASP A 45 5.42 -12.75 -29.22
CA ASP A 45 4.64 -13.77 -29.92
C ASP A 45 4.82 -15.13 -29.23
N ASN A 46 4.23 -15.24 -28.03
CA ASN A 46 4.45 -16.38 -27.16
C ASN A 46 3.87 -17.68 -27.72
N ASP A 47 2.79 -17.61 -28.49
CA ASP A 47 2.13 -18.78 -29.09
C ASP A 47 3.03 -19.42 -30.16
N SER A 48 3.58 -18.60 -31.06
CA SER A 48 4.53 -19.08 -32.08
C SER A 48 5.84 -19.58 -31.45
N ALA A 49 6.34 -18.86 -30.42
CA ALA A 49 7.51 -19.30 -29.66
C ALA A 49 7.31 -20.69 -29.07
N LEU A 50 6.13 -20.97 -28.48
CA LEU A 50 5.84 -22.26 -27.88
C LEU A 50 5.74 -23.37 -28.92
N GLN A 51 5.05 -23.10 -30.04
CA GLN A 51 4.92 -24.09 -31.11
C GLN A 51 6.29 -24.47 -31.66
N GLU A 52 7.12 -23.51 -32.06
CA GLU A 52 8.46 -23.77 -32.59
C GLU A 52 9.36 -24.43 -31.55
N ALA A 53 9.29 -24.01 -30.27
CA ALA A 53 10.08 -24.61 -29.20
C ALA A 53 9.71 -26.07 -28.94
N GLN A 54 8.44 -26.43 -29.04
CA GLN A 54 7.96 -27.80 -28.89
C GLN A 54 8.44 -28.67 -30.05
N GLU A 55 8.29 -28.23 -31.31
CA GLU A 55 8.77 -28.95 -32.50
C GLU A 55 10.27 -29.15 -32.43
N LEU A 56 11.02 -28.16 -31.95
CA LEU A 56 12.45 -28.23 -31.76
C LEU A 56 12.85 -29.22 -30.66
N TYR A 57 12.15 -29.21 -29.52
CA TYR A 57 12.39 -30.12 -28.39
C TYR A 57 12.11 -31.57 -28.76
N ASP A 58 11.08 -31.82 -29.57
CA ASP A 58 10.76 -33.16 -30.11
C ASP A 58 11.82 -33.66 -31.12
N SER A 59 12.42 -32.71 -31.86
CA SER A 59 13.47 -33.03 -32.87
C SER A 59 14.83 -33.26 -32.23
N PHE A 60 15.16 -32.62 -31.09
CA PHE A 60 16.42 -32.71 -30.39
C PHE A 60 16.24 -33.10 -28.91
N PRO A 61 15.66 -34.29 -28.62
CA PRO A 61 15.31 -34.71 -27.28
C PRO A 61 16.57 -35.02 -26.44
N GLY A 62 17.09 -34.09 -25.78
CA GLY A 62 18.30 -34.25 -24.94
C GLY A 62 19.31 -33.14 -25.08
N SER A 63 19.07 -32.22 -26.01
CA SER A 63 19.83 -30.99 -26.10
C SER A 63 19.46 -30.09 -24.93
N GLN A 64 20.47 -29.65 -24.18
CA GLN A 64 20.27 -28.71 -23.06
C GLN A 64 19.84 -27.32 -23.55
N PRO A 65 20.46 -26.69 -24.58
CA PRO A 65 20.06 -25.41 -25.08
C PRO A 65 18.62 -25.38 -25.61
N VAL A 66 18.18 -26.45 -26.26
CA VAL A 66 16.78 -26.59 -26.72
C VAL A 66 15.84 -26.73 -25.55
N GLY A 67 16.23 -27.50 -24.52
CA GLY A 67 15.44 -27.62 -23.30
C GLY A 67 15.26 -26.28 -22.57
N VAL A 68 16.31 -25.44 -22.53
CA VAL A 68 16.24 -24.06 -22.00
C VAL A 68 15.25 -23.22 -22.80
N ALA A 69 15.37 -23.16 -24.13
CA ALA A 69 14.45 -22.39 -24.96
C ALA A 69 12.98 -22.88 -24.83
N TYR A 70 12.78 -24.18 -24.61
CA TYR A 70 11.43 -24.72 -24.37
C TYR A 70 10.89 -24.32 -23.00
N ILE A 71 11.72 -24.31 -21.94
CA ILE A 71 11.31 -23.81 -20.62
C ILE A 71 10.90 -22.32 -20.70
N GLU A 72 11.70 -21.49 -21.40
CA GLU A 72 11.40 -20.07 -21.60
C GLU A 72 10.04 -19.88 -22.33
N ALA A 73 9.80 -20.62 -23.41
CA ALA A 73 8.56 -20.55 -24.16
C ALA A 73 7.34 -21.04 -23.36
N LEU A 74 7.49 -22.13 -22.58
CA LEU A 74 6.46 -22.63 -21.67
C LEU A 74 6.14 -21.59 -20.56
N SER A 75 7.17 -21.00 -20.00
CA SER A 75 7.04 -19.98 -18.94
C SER A 75 6.40 -18.71 -19.46
N ALA A 76 6.74 -18.26 -20.67
CA ALA A 76 6.13 -17.12 -21.32
C ALA A 76 4.61 -17.31 -21.51
N ASN A 77 4.16 -18.54 -21.73
CA ASN A 77 2.75 -18.92 -21.88
C ASN A 77 2.06 -19.31 -20.54
N GLY A 78 2.76 -19.28 -19.42
CA GLY A 78 2.20 -19.65 -18.12
C GLY A 78 1.96 -21.16 -17.96
N PHE A 79 2.64 -22.02 -18.71
CA PHE A 79 2.60 -23.48 -18.56
C PHE A 79 3.61 -23.97 -17.50
N GLU A 80 3.49 -23.43 -16.29
CA GLU A 80 4.39 -23.62 -15.16
C GLU A 80 4.72 -25.09 -14.86
N THR A 81 3.70 -25.97 -14.86
CA THR A 81 3.89 -27.40 -14.54
C THR A 81 4.70 -28.12 -15.61
N ALA A 82 4.51 -27.76 -16.88
CA ALA A 82 5.28 -28.35 -17.99
C ALA A 82 6.73 -27.83 -17.95
N ALA A 83 6.91 -26.53 -17.70
CA ALA A 83 8.24 -25.93 -17.58
C ALA A 83 9.05 -26.56 -16.43
N LEU A 84 8.43 -26.74 -15.24
CA LEU A 84 9.08 -27.42 -14.10
C LEU A 84 9.44 -28.87 -14.39
N LYS A 85 8.62 -29.61 -15.15
CA LYS A 85 8.97 -30.99 -15.56
C LYS A 85 10.22 -31.03 -16.44
N VAL A 86 10.32 -30.13 -17.42
CA VAL A 86 11.50 -30.03 -18.27
C VAL A 86 12.71 -29.59 -17.46
N TRP A 87 12.57 -28.61 -16.60
CA TRP A 87 13.59 -28.15 -15.64
C TRP A 87 14.15 -29.32 -14.81
N ASN A 88 13.27 -30.11 -14.18
CA ASN A 88 13.67 -31.24 -13.35
C ASN A 88 14.43 -32.29 -14.16
N LEU A 89 14.02 -32.55 -15.42
CA LEU A 89 14.74 -33.47 -16.31
C LEU A 89 16.14 -32.98 -16.66
N LEU A 90 16.32 -31.66 -16.88
CA LEU A 90 17.61 -31.05 -17.13
C LEU A 90 18.51 -31.07 -15.90
N SER A 91 17.97 -30.71 -14.74
CA SER A 91 18.68 -30.66 -13.46
C SER A 91 19.17 -32.03 -12.99
N LEU A 92 18.45 -33.11 -13.34
CA LEU A 92 18.91 -34.50 -13.09
C LEU A 92 20.12 -34.87 -13.94
N LYS A 93 20.24 -34.28 -15.15
CA LYS A 93 21.40 -34.55 -16.05
C LYS A 93 22.60 -33.67 -15.73
N ASP A 94 22.35 -32.43 -15.38
CA ASP A 94 23.36 -31.44 -15.04
C ASP A 94 22.92 -30.61 -13.80
N PRO A 95 23.51 -30.87 -12.63
CA PRO A 95 23.21 -30.12 -11.42
C PRO A 95 23.45 -28.60 -11.53
N GLY A 96 24.26 -28.14 -12.50
CA GLY A 96 24.52 -26.72 -12.73
C GLY A 96 23.26 -25.92 -13.07
N PHE A 97 22.19 -26.56 -13.59
CA PHE A 97 20.90 -25.89 -13.80
C PHE A 97 20.22 -25.46 -12.51
N MET A 98 20.53 -26.10 -11.38
CA MET A 98 20.02 -25.66 -10.06
C MET A 98 20.61 -24.32 -9.60
N GLU A 99 21.61 -23.79 -10.29
CA GLU A 99 22.25 -22.50 -10.03
C GLU A 99 21.95 -21.47 -11.14
N ASP A 100 21.24 -21.87 -12.20
CA ASP A 100 20.86 -20.99 -13.30
C ASP A 100 19.77 -19.99 -12.87
N ARG A 101 20.21 -18.82 -12.44
CA ARG A 101 19.32 -17.75 -11.95
C ARG A 101 18.37 -17.23 -13.02
N HIS A 102 18.81 -17.17 -14.29
CA HIS A 102 17.96 -16.70 -15.38
C HIS A 102 16.77 -17.64 -15.59
N LEU A 103 17.02 -18.93 -15.63
CA LEU A 103 15.97 -19.93 -15.78
C LEU A 103 15.03 -19.98 -14.57
N MET A 104 15.55 -19.85 -13.35
CA MET A 104 14.73 -19.73 -12.15
C MET A 104 13.79 -18.52 -12.23
N GLU A 105 14.30 -17.42 -12.74
CA GLU A 105 13.53 -16.19 -12.93
C GLU A 105 12.39 -16.38 -13.95
N GLU A 106 12.70 -16.95 -15.13
CA GLU A 106 11.69 -17.21 -16.17
C GLU A 106 10.60 -18.18 -15.70
N LEU A 107 10.97 -19.28 -15.02
CA LEU A 107 10.01 -20.18 -14.36
C LEU A 107 9.09 -19.43 -13.40
N SER A 108 9.66 -18.55 -12.59
CA SER A 108 8.91 -17.78 -11.60
C SER A 108 7.95 -16.79 -12.24
N TRP A 109 8.34 -16.11 -13.31
CA TRP A 109 7.44 -15.28 -14.10
C TRP A 109 6.33 -16.10 -14.75
N GLY A 110 6.60 -17.32 -15.19
CA GLY A 110 5.58 -18.25 -15.71
C GLY A 110 4.50 -18.56 -14.65
N VAL A 111 4.90 -18.81 -13.41
CA VAL A 111 3.98 -19.05 -12.28
C VAL A 111 3.14 -17.81 -11.99
N LEU A 112 3.74 -16.61 -11.97
CA LEU A 112 3.02 -15.35 -11.76
C LEU A 112 1.99 -15.09 -12.88
N ARG A 113 2.36 -15.26 -14.15
CA ARG A 113 1.46 -15.12 -15.30
C ARG A 113 0.27 -16.07 -15.18
N LYS A 114 0.51 -17.33 -14.84
CA LYS A 114 -0.56 -18.32 -14.60
C LYS A 114 -1.46 -17.92 -13.43
N GLY A 115 -0.89 -17.38 -12.36
CA GLY A 115 -1.63 -16.90 -11.19
C GLY A 115 -2.59 -15.77 -11.55
N VAL A 116 -2.16 -14.84 -12.38
CA VAL A 116 -2.97 -13.71 -12.89
C VAL A 116 -4.19 -14.18 -13.68
N ASP A 117 -4.11 -15.32 -14.36
CA ASP A 117 -5.18 -15.92 -15.17
C ASP A 117 -6.10 -16.85 -14.39
N SER A 118 -5.87 -17.01 -13.09
CA SER A 118 -6.70 -17.90 -12.26
C SER A 118 -8.15 -17.40 -12.14
N ASN A 119 -9.10 -18.35 -12.15
CA ASN A 119 -10.49 -18.05 -11.86
C ASN A 119 -10.72 -17.67 -10.38
N GLN A 120 -9.82 -18.04 -9.48
CA GLN A 120 -9.89 -17.74 -8.06
C GLN A 120 -9.31 -16.35 -7.78
N TYR A 121 -10.14 -15.44 -7.26
CA TYR A 121 -9.71 -14.06 -6.98
C TYR A 121 -8.52 -13.97 -6.02
N GLY A 122 -8.46 -14.86 -5.01
CA GLY A 122 -7.36 -14.90 -4.04
C GLY A 122 -6.01 -15.21 -4.69
N ILE A 123 -5.99 -16.11 -5.70
CA ILE A 123 -4.76 -16.42 -6.45
C ILE A 123 -4.35 -15.25 -7.34
N ARG A 124 -5.31 -14.60 -8.03
CA ARG A 124 -5.01 -13.39 -8.81
C ARG A 124 -4.46 -12.27 -7.94
N LEU A 125 -5.05 -12.09 -6.74
CA LEU A 125 -4.57 -11.10 -5.79
C LEU A 125 -3.14 -11.41 -5.32
N SER A 126 -2.86 -12.68 -4.99
CA SER A 126 -1.50 -13.10 -4.59
C SER A 126 -0.49 -12.91 -5.73
N ALA A 127 -0.87 -13.21 -6.98
CA ALA A 127 0.00 -13.01 -8.14
C ALA A 127 0.26 -11.51 -8.41
N LEU A 128 -0.74 -10.66 -8.23
CA LEU A 128 -0.60 -9.20 -8.30
C LEU A 128 0.37 -8.67 -7.24
N ILE A 129 0.18 -9.08 -5.98
CA ILE A 129 1.05 -8.69 -4.87
C ILE A 129 2.47 -9.22 -5.12
N GLY A 130 2.60 -10.49 -5.52
CA GLY A 130 3.88 -11.10 -5.84
C GLY A 130 4.62 -10.33 -6.93
N ALA A 131 3.95 -10.03 -8.06
CA ALA A 131 4.53 -9.25 -9.14
C ALA A 131 4.97 -7.84 -8.67
N TYR A 132 4.15 -7.16 -7.88
CA TYR A 132 4.50 -5.84 -7.32
C TYR A 132 5.77 -5.90 -6.45
N LEU A 133 5.89 -6.92 -5.61
CA LEU A 133 7.02 -7.07 -4.67
C LEU A 133 8.35 -7.33 -5.39
N THR A 134 8.33 -7.88 -6.61
CA THR A 134 9.56 -8.07 -7.40
C THR A 134 10.27 -6.77 -7.76
N ARG A 135 9.54 -5.64 -7.79
CA ARG A 135 10.03 -4.34 -8.27
C ARG A 135 10.54 -4.33 -9.72
N ASP A 136 10.28 -5.38 -10.46
CA ASP A 136 10.65 -5.53 -11.86
C ASP A 136 9.68 -4.81 -12.80
N VAL A 137 10.19 -4.25 -13.89
CA VAL A 137 9.37 -3.55 -14.90
C VAL A 137 8.33 -4.46 -15.55
N ARG A 138 8.56 -5.77 -15.62
CA ARG A 138 7.61 -6.78 -16.13
C ARG A 138 6.31 -6.80 -15.31
N ALA A 139 6.35 -6.38 -14.04
CA ALA A 139 5.16 -6.24 -13.20
C ALA A 139 4.17 -5.19 -13.73
N VAL A 140 4.63 -4.17 -14.47
CA VAL A 140 3.77 -3.12 -15.02
C VAL A 140 2.63 -3.69 -15.87
N LYS A 141 2.92 -4.68 -16.73
CA LYS A 141 1.89 -5.34 -17.55
C LYS A 141 0.84 -6.07 -16.71
N ILE A 142 1.28 -6.74 -15.65
CA ILE A 142 0.40 -7.41 -14.70
C ILE A 142 -0.47 -6.38 -13.97
N LEU A 143 0.12 -5.29 -13.48
CA LEU A 143 -0.60 -4.21 -12.80
C LEU A 143 -1.69 -3.61 -13.70
N VAL A 144 -1.35 -3.22 -14.94
CA VAL A 144 -2.33 -2.67 -15.92
C VAL A 144 -3.46 -3.67 -16.16
N ARG A 145 -3.16 -4.95 -16.32
CA ARG A 145 -4.17 -5.99 -16.49
C ARG A 145 -5.07 -6.11 -15.26
N MET A 146 -4.50 -6.10 -14.06
CA MET A 146 -5.26 -6.21 -12.81
C MET A 146 -6.07 -4.96 -12.48
N MET A 147 -5.68 -3.78 -12.96
CA MET A 147 -6.51 -2.59 -12.92
C MET A 147 -7.79 -2.71 -13.75
N ARG A 148 -7.87 -3.69 -14.67
CA ARG A 148 -9.05 -4.03 -15.48
C ARG A 148 -9.80 -5.25 -14.97
N ASP A 149 -9.40 -5.83 -13.83
CA ASP A 149 -10.05 -7.02 -13.27
C ASP A 149 -11.53 -6.76 -12.96
N SER A 150 -12.35 -7.80 -13.12
CA SER A 150 -13.77 -7.74 -12.77
C SER A 150 -14.02 -7.51 -11.28
N ASN A 151 -13.11 -7.98 -10.42
CA ASN A 151 -13.18 -7.82 -8.98
C ASN A 151 -12.64 -6.45 -8.55
N ALA A 152 -13.47 -5.65 -7.90
CA ALA A 152 -13.13 -4.31 -7.45
C ALA A 152 -11.99 -4.27 -6.42
N VAL A 153 -11.84 -5.31 -5.58
CA VAL A 153 -10.74 -5.38 -4.62
C VAL A 153 -9.41 -5.50 -5.35
N ILE A 154 -9.33 -6.36 -6.38
CA ILE A 154 -8.12 -6.49 -7.20
C ILE A 154 -7.80 -5.17 -7.89
N ARG A 155 -8.80 -4.49 -8.48
CA ARG A 155 -8.58 -3.17 -9.10
C ARG A 155 -8.05 -2.14 -8.09
N SER A 156 -8.63 -2.10 -6.89
CA SER A 156 -8.21 -1.19 -5.82
C SER A 156 -6.74 -1.41 -5.43
N VAL A 157 -6.36 -2.66 -5.19
CA VAL A 157 -4.98 -3.03 -4.83
C VAL A 157 -4.03 -2.74 -6.00
N ALA A 158 -4.42 -3.05 -7.23
CA ALA A 158 -3.59 -2.76 -8.42
C ALA A 158 -3.34 -1.25 -8.58
N VAL A 159 -4.35 -0.40 -8.37
CA VAL A 159 -4.21 1.07 -8.40
C VAL A 159 -3.27 1.56 -7.29
N GLN A 160 -3.43 1.03 -6.07
CA GLN A 160 -2.56 1.38 -4.94
C GLN A 160 -1.09 1.05 -5.26
N MET A 161 -0.84 -0.12 -5.84
CA MET A 161 0.50 -0.58 -6.21
C MET A 161 1.07 0.19 -7.40
N ALA A 162 0.23 0.59 -8.37
CA ALA A 162 0.63 1.38 -9.53
C ALA A 162 1.30 2.71 -9.14
N ALA A 163 0.89 3.31 -8.03
CA ALA A 163 1.52 4.52 -7.49
C ALA A 163 3.02 4.36 -7.15
N GLY A 164 3.49 3.12 -6.98
CA GLY A 164 4.91 2.82 -6.68
C GLY A 164 5.82 2.70 -7.91
N PHE A 165 5.27 2.62 -9.15
CA PHE A 165 6.06 2.41 -10.36
C PHE A 165 6.25 3.66 -11.24
N ALA A 166 5.33 4.63 -11.17
CA ALA A 166 5.36 5.88 -11.95
C ALA A 166 5.44 5.73 -13.50
N ASP A 167 5.17 4.55 -14.05
CA ASP A 167 5.24 4.24 -15.49
C ASP A 167 4.08 4.84 -16.29
N ALA A 168 4.34 5.20 -17.55
CA ALA A 168 3.33 5.81 -18.42
C ALA A 168 2.09 4.92 -18.62
N PRO A 169 2.19 3.62 -18.95
CA PRO A 169 1.01 2.75 -19.10
C PRO A 169 0.12 2.70 -17.85
N LEU A 170 0.69 2.79 -16.65
CA LEU A 170 -0.07 2.82 -15.40
C LEU A 170 -0.79 4.16 -15.21
N LYS A 171 -0.13 5.28 -15.56
CA LYS A 171 -0.77 6.61 -15.52
C LYS A 171 -1.94 6.71 -16.49
N ASP A 172 -1.78 6.22 -17.71
CA ASP A 172 -2.85 6.18 -18.71
C ASP A 172 -4.06 5.41 -18.21
N GLU A 173 -3.82 4.26 -17.56
CA GLU A 173 -4.88 3.43 -17.00
C GLU A 173 -5.56 4.10 -15.79
N ILE A 174 -4.81 4.83 -14.95
CA ILE A 174 -5.38 5.64 -13.85
C ILE A 174 -6.30 6.73 -14.43
N VAL A 175 -5.88 7.43 -15.48
CA VAL A 175 -6.71 8.45 -16.17
C VAL A 175 -8.01 7.83 -16.69
N ARG A 176 -7.93 6.68 -17.35
CA ARG A 176 -9.10 5.97 -17.85
C ARG A 176 -10.06 5.59 -16.72
N LEU A 177 -9.56 4.92 -15.67
CA LEU A 177 -10.36 4.49 -14.54
C LEU A 177 -10.97 5.66 -13.76
N MET A 178 -10.26 6.80 -13.65
CA MET A 178 -10.77 7.99 -12.98
C MET A 178 -12.08 8.51 -13.60
N SER A 179 -12.32 8.22 -14.88
CA SER A 179 -13.55 8.60 -15.59
C SER A 179 -14.64 7.51 -15.56
N GLU A 180 -14.27 6.25 -15.46
CA GLU A 180 -15.17 5.09 -15.65
C GLU A 180 -15.56 4.40 -14.34
N GLU A 181 -14.71 4.44 -13.31
CA GLU A 181 -14.89 3.68 -12.07
C GLU A 181 -16.04 4.20 -11.22
N LYS A 182 -16.90 3.27 -10.78
CA LYS A 182 -18.10 3.58 -9.98
C LYS A 182 -17.97 3.11 -8.53
N ILE A 183 -17.08 2.18 -8.26
CA ILE A 183 -16.91 1.61 -6.92
C ILE A 183 -16.14 2.58 -6.05
N TRP A 184 -16.77 2.99 -4.97
CA TRP A 184 -16.31 4.03 -4.07
C TRP A 184 -14.86 3.86 -3.57
N PHE A 185 -14.52 2.70 -3.01
CA PHE A 185 -13.18 2.49 -2.46
C PHE A 185 -12.07 2.42 -3.54
N VAL A 186 -12.40 1.98 -4.77
CA VAL A 186 -11.46 2.05 -5.90
C VAL A 186 -11.22 3.50 -6.31
N ARG A 187 -12.26 4.33 -6.29
CA ARG A 187 -12.15 5.77 -6.56
C ARG A 187 -11.27 6.48 -5.55
N LEU A 188 -11.34 6.11 -4.26
CA LEU A 188 -10.44 6.66 -3.24
C LEU A 188 -8.97 6.36 -3.56
N GLU A 189 -8.66 5.11 -3.96
CA GLU A 189 -7.29 4.75 -4.33
C GLU A 189 -6.82 5.46 -5.61
N LEU A 190 -7.70 5.67 -6.60
CA LEU A 190 -7.39 6.45 -7.80
C LEU A 190 -7.02 7.90 -7.45
N ILE A 191 -7.76 8.54 -6.54
CA ILE A 191 -7.46 9.91 -6.08
C ILE A 191 -6.09 9.95 -5.38
N LYS A 192 -5.82 8.97 -4.49
CA LYS A 192 -4.52 8.87 -3.81
C LYS A 192 -3.37 8.66 -4.79
N ALA A 193 -3.54 7.74 -5.76
CA ALA A 193 -2.54 7.45 -6.78
C ALA A 193 -2.25 8.68 -7.65
N ALA A 194 -3.28 9.42 -8.08
CA ALA A 194 -3.12 10.66 -8.83
C ALA A 194 -2.29 11.70 -8.07
N GLY A 195 -2.50 11.84 -6.76
CA GLY A 195 -1.69 12.71 -5.90
C GLY A 195 -0.26 12.21 -5.73
N ALA A 196 -0.07 10.92 -5.46
CA ALA A 196 1.26 10.31 -5.26
C ALA A 196 2.13 10.43 -6.52
N LEU A 197 1.56 10.22 -7.70
CA LEU A 197 2.23 10.33 -8.99
C LEU A 197 2.27 11.77 -9.55
N ARG A 198 1.73 12.76 -8.82
CA ARG A 198 1.67 14.17 -9.19
C ARG A 198 1.10 14.40 -10.59
N MET A 199 -0.03 13.74 -10.88
CA MET A 199 -0.66 13.74 -12.22
C MET A 199 -1.34 15.07 -12.52
N LYS A 200 -0.62 16.00 -13.15
CA LYS A 200 -1.10 17.36 -13.47
C LYS A 200 -2.31 17.35 -14.40
N GLU A 201 -2.42 16.38 -15.29
CA GLU A 201 -3.54 16.15 -16.21
C GLU A 201 -4.87 15.91 -15.47
N LEU A 202 -4.84 15.41 -14.24
CA LEU A 202 -6.02 15.18 -13.42
C LEU A 202 -6.41 16.38 -12.53
N THR A 203 -5.68 17.50 -12.58
CA THR A 203 -5.96 18.70 -11.75
C THR A 203 -7.41 19.18 -11.87
N LEU A 204 -7.94 19.24 -13.10
CA LEU A 204 -9.33 19.68 -13.34
C LEU A 204 -10.33 18.68 -12.75
N LYS A 205 -10.06 17.39 -12.89
CA LYS A 205 -10.90 16.32 -12.32
C LYS A 205 -10.93 16.35 -10.81
N MET A 206 -9.79 16.59 -10.16
CA MET A 206 -9.73 16.77 -8.70
C MET A 206 -10.54 17.99 -8.24
N LYS A 207 -10.44 19.12 -8.96
CA LYS A 207 -11.26 20.32 -8.67
C LYS A 207 -12.76 20.06 -8.89
N GLU A 208 -13.14 19.26 -9.88
CA GLU A 208 -14.53 18.82 -10.07
C GLU A 208 -15.04 18.01 -8.89
N ILE A 209 -14.24 17.09 -8.34
CA ILE A 209 -14.60 16.32 -7.14
C ILE A 209 -14.90 17.24 -5.96
N LEU A 210 -14.11 18.30 -5.74
CA LEU A 210 -14.35 19.29 -4.68
C LEU A 210 -15.59 20.14 -4.90
N SER A 211 -16.04 20.26 -6.13
CA SER A 211 -17.15 21.11 -6.52
C SER A 211 -18.50 20.39 -6.56
N THR A 212 -18.51 19.07 -6.49
CA THR A 212 -19.70 18.23 -6.68
C THR A 212 -20.22 17.71 -5.33
N GLU A 213 -21.46 18.05 -4.98
CA GLU A 213 -22.09 17.62 -3.72
C GLU A 213 -22.33 16.11 -3.60
N LYS A 214 -22.39 15.41 -4.75
CA LYS A 214 -22.60 13.95 -4.79
C LYS A 214 -21.39 13.16 -4.28
N ASN A 215 -20.19 13.76 -4.27
CA ASN A 215 -18.98 13.09 -3.81
C ASN A 215 -18.96 13.01 -2.28
N THR A 216 -18.43 11.93 -1.75
CA THR A 216 -18.32 11.72 -0.31
C THR A 216 -17.36 12.73 0.34
N PHE A 217 -17.42 12.83 1.66
CA PHE A 217 -16.48 13.67 2.42
C PHE A 217 -15.05 13.17 2.19
N GLU A 218 -14.83 11.86 2.21
CA GLU A 218 -13.53 11.21 2.03
C GLU A 218 -12.96 11.50 0.64
N GLU A 219 -13.77 11.41 -0.42
CA GLU A 219 -13.32 11.75 -1.78
C GLU A 219 -12.85 13.20 -1.88
N ARG A 220 -13.61 14.14 -1.28
CA ARG A 220 -13.23 15.55 -1.28
C ARG A 220 -11.95 15.80 -0.48
N GLN A 221 -11.81 15.17 0.68
CA GLN A 221 -10.60 15.30 1.49
C GLN A 221 -9.36 14.79 0.75
N LEU A 222 -9.44 13.58 0.19
CA LEU A 222 -8.33 13.02 -0.59
C LEU A 222 -8.03 13.84 -1.86
N ALA A 223 -9.04 14.46 -2.48
CA ALA A 223 -8.82 15.34 -3.64
C ALA A 223 -8.06 16.63 -3.25
N ILE A 224 -8.29 17.18 -2.06
CA ILE A 224 -7.48 18.29 -1.53
C ILE A 224 -6.03 17.84 -1.34
N GLU A 225 -5.81 16.70 -0.66
CA GLU A 225 -4.47 16.16 -0.43
C GLU A 225 -3.74 15.85 -1.75
N ALA A 226 -4.45 15.28 -2.73
CA ALA A 226 -3.89 15.01 -4.06
C ALA A 226 -3.48 16.31 -4.76
N LEU A 227 -4.35 17.34 -4.74
CA LEU A 227 -4.03 18.63 -5.34
C LEU A 227 -2.83 19.31 -4.69
N VAL A 228 -2.72 19.27 -3.36
CA VAL A 228 -1.54 19.79 -2.64
C VAL A 228 -0.24 19.14 -3.13
N LYS A 229 -0.27 17.82 -3.42
CA LYS A 229 0.89 17.08 -3.97
C LYS A 229 1.15 17.36 -5.44
N ILE A 230 0.08 17.63 -6.23
CA ILE A 230 0.16 17.91 -7.67
C ILE A 230 0.72 19.30 -7.95
N TYR A 231 0.44 20.28 -7.10
CA TYR A 231 1.00 21.61 -7.25
C TYR A 231 2.50 21.61 -6.92
N ASP A 232 3.31 22.28 -7.76
CA ASP A 232 4.74 22.48 -7.47
C ASP A 232 4.98 23.79 -6.70
N GLN A 233 4.13 24.79 -6.95
CA GLN A 233 4.15 26.13 -6.33
C GLN A 233 2.79 26.79 -6.45
N ILE A 234 2.55 27.84 -5.71
CA ILE A 234 1.34 28.65 -5.83
C ILE A 234 1.65 30.14 -5.67
N SER A 235 1.04 30.98 -6.51
CA SER A 235 1.10 32.42 -6.38
C SER A 235 0.00 32.96 -5.47
N VAL A 236 0.23 34.14 -4.84
CA VAL A 236 -0.80 34.85 -4.04
C VAL A 236 -2.08 35.13 -4.87
N GLU A 237 -1.93 35.44 -6.15
CA GLU A 237 -3.07 35.69 -7.02
C GLU A 237 -3.89 34.41 -7.27
N GLU A 238 -3.26 33.27 -7.41
CA GLU A 238 -3.94 31.98 -7.52
C GLU A 238 -4.66 31.62 -6.22
N VAL A 239 -4.02 31.81 -5.06
CA VAL A 239 -4.67 31.68 -3.75
C VAL A 239 -5.91 32.58 -3.67
N ARG A 240 -5.81 33.85 -4.09
CA ARG A 240 -6.93 34.80 -4.09
C ARG A 240 -8.09 34.33 -4.97
N ASN A 241 -7.78 33.75 -6.13
CA ASN A 241 -8.78 33.20 -7.04
C ASN A 241 -9.48 31.96 -6.46
N LEU A 242 -8.73 31.02 -5.86
CA LEU A 242 -9.28 29.87 -5.18
C LEU A 242 -10.17 30.28 -3.99
N ALA A 243 -9.74 31.27 -3.20
CA ALA A 243 -10.45 31.79 -2.03
C ALA A 243 -11.77 32.49 -2.36
N LYS A 244 -11.97 32.96 -3.60
CA LYS A 244 -13.22 33.56 -4.08
C LYS A 244 -14.24 32.54 -4.58
N SER A 245 -13.88 31.26 -4.65
CA SER A 245 -14.76 30.22 -5.18
C SER A 245 -16.07 30.14 -4.37
N SER A 246 -17.19 29.92 -5.06
CA SER A 246 -18.48 29.61 -4.41
C SER A 246 -18.45 28.25 -3.68
N ARG A 247 -17.50 27.36 -4.01
CA ARG A 247 -17.37 26.01 -3.48
C ARG A 247 -16.44 25.98 -2.27
N ALA A 248 -16.96 25.54 -1.11
CA ALA A 248 -16.21 25.47 0.15
C ALA A 248 -14.93 24.63 0.02
N GLY A 249 -14.97 23.46 -0.65
CA GLY A 249 -13.80 22.61 -0.86
C GLY A 249 -12.66 23.30 -1.64
N ILE A 250 -12.98 24.19 -2.58
CA ILE A 250 -11.96 24.96 -3.30
C ILE A 250 -11.37 26.06 -2.38
N ARG A 251 -12.18 26.71 -1.55
CA ARG A 251 -11.68 27.68 -0.56
C ARG A 251 -10.82 27.02 0.51
N GLN A 252 -11.18 25.80 0.92
CA GLN A 252 -10.39 24.98 1.83
C GLN A 252 -9.04 24.60 1.21
N LEU A 253 -9.02 24.21 -0.07
CA LEU A 253 -7.78 23.95 -0.83
C LEU A 253 -6.85 25.18 -0.80
N ALA A 254 -7.40 26.39 -0.91
CA ALA A 254 -6.58 27.61 -0.82
C ALA A 254 -5.81 27.68 0.51
N CYS A 255 -6.47 27.38 1.65
CA CYS A 255 -5.83 27.34 2.97
C CYS A 255 -4.73 26.25 3.02
N GLN A 256 -5.00 25.05 2.52
CA GLN A 256 -4.04 23.94 2.53
C GLN A 256 -2.80 24.24 1.68
N LEU A 257 -2.98 24.86 0.51
CA LEU A 257 -1.85 25.28 -0.34
C LEU A 257 -1.02 26.38 0.30
N VAL A 258 -1.66 27.36 0.96
CA VAL A 258 -0.94 28.38 1.73
C VAL A 258 -0.11 27.76 2.85
N THR A 259 -0.67 26.78 3.55
CA THR A 259 0.03 26.06 4.61
C THR A 259 1.21 25.26 4.06
N HIS A 260 0.98 24.51 2.98
CA HIS A 260 2.00 23.63 2.38
C HIS A 260 3.20 24.42 1.83
N PHE A 261 2.94 25.52 1.12
CA PHE A 261 3.97 26.34 0.50
C PHE A 261 4.43 27.53 1.36
N ILE A 262 3.88 27.68 2.57
CA ILE A 262 4.21 28.75 3.54
C ILE A 262 4.11 30.15 2.88
N VAL A 263 2.97 30.42 2.21
CA VAL A 263 2.75 31.66 1.45
C VAL A 263 2.43 32.82 2.43
N LYS A 264 3.46 33.52 2.89
CA LYS A 264 3.32 34.57 3.92
C LYS A 264 2.48 35.77 3.46
N ASP A 265 2.55 36.11 2.17
CA ASP A 265 1.86 37.28 1.59
C ASP A 265 0.35 37.05 1.35
N ALA A 266 -0.18 35.87 1.69
CA ALA A 266 -1.61 35.57 1.61
C ALA A 266 -2.37 35.76 2.92
N GLN A 267 -1.78 36.40 3.94
CA GLN A 267 -2.35 36.54 5.27
C GLN A 267 -3.74 37.17 5.28
N ASP A 268 -3.95 38.26 4.53
CA ASP A 268 -5.23 38.95 4.39
C ASP A 268 -6.35 38.06 3.84
N ILE A 269 -5.99 37.14 2.94
CA ILE A 269 -6.92 36.15 2.37
C ILE A 269 -7.32 35.14 3.43
N ILE A 270 -6.36 34.61 4.20
CA ILE A 270 -6.61 33.61 5.23
C ILE A 270 -7.42 34.18 6.39
N LEU A 271 -7.12 35.40 6.84
CA LEU A 271 -7.93 36.08 7.88
C LEU A 271 -9.40 36.23 7.45
N ARG A 272 -9.67 36.51 6.19
CA ARG A 272 -11.05 36.56 5.67
C ARG A 272 -11.68 35.17 5.65
N LEU A 273 -10.96 34.11 5.26
CA LEU A 273 -11.45 32.73 5.25
C LEU A 273 -11.70 32.18 6.68
N ALA A 274 -11.05 32.71 7.71
CA ALA A 274 -11.33 32.39 9.10
C ALA A 274 -12.74 32.86 9.57
N SER A 275 -13.40 33.69 8.76
CA SER A 275 -14.81 34.11 8.96
C SER A 275 -15.74 33.54 7.88
N ASP A 276 -15.35 32.46 7.20
CA ASP A 276 -16.14 31.83 6.15
C ASP A 276 -17.48 31.26 6.68
N SER A 277 -18.50 31.21 5.83
CA SER A 277 -19.79 30.61 6.17
C SER A 277 -19.68 29.09 6.45
N ASN A 278 -18.73 28.39 5.80
CA ASN A 278 -18.53 26.97 5.99
C ASN A 278 -17.52 26.68 7.12
N PRO A 279 -17.88 25.85 8.12
CA PRO A 279 -17.01 25.57 9.27
C PRO A 279 -15.70 24.89 8.89
N ASP A 280 -15.67 24.02 7.87
CA ASP A 280 -14.44 23.34 7.45
C ASP A 280 -13.42 24.32 6.86
N VAL A 281 -13.91 25.37 6.19
CA VAL A 281 -13.04 26.45 5.68
C VAL A 281 -12.49 27.28 6.84
N ARG A 282 -13.33 27.58 7.88
CA ARG A 282 -12.85 28.28 9.08
C ARG A 282 -11.78 27.48 9.81
N VAL A 283 -11.99 26.16 10.00
CA VAL A 283 -10.98 25.27 10.60
C VAL A 283 -9.67 25.30 9.81
N ALA A 284 -9.74 25.15 8.48
CA ALA A 284 -8.55 25.17 7.64
C ALA A 284 -7.81 26.52 7.69
N ALA A 285 -8.55 27.63 7.74
CA ALA A 285 -7.97 28.96 7.89
C ALA A 285 -7.30 29.16 9.26
N LEU A 286 -7.93 28.71 10.35
CA LEU A 286 -7.35 28.76 11.70
C LEU A 286 -6.10 27.88 11.80
N ASN A 287 -6.11 26.67 11.22
CA ASN A 287 -4.92 25.84 11.12
C ASN A 287 -3.78 26.56 10.40
N THR A 288 -4.09 27.21 9.28
CA THR A 288 -3.11 28.00 8.53
C THR A 288 -2.55 29.16 9.36
N ILE A 289 -3.40 29.85 10.13
CA ILE A 289 -2.98 30.92 11.05
C ILE A 289 -1.99 30.35 12.06
N GLY A 290 -2.34 29.24 12.72
CA GLY A 290 -1.49 28.62 13.73
C GLY A 290 -0.13 28.15 13.21
N LEU A 291 -0.10 27.62 11.99
CA LEU A 291 1.12 27.04 11.41
C LEU A 291 2.01 28.05 10.67
N VAL A 292 1.42 29.08 10.06
CA VAL A 292 2.15 29.97 9.13
C VAL A 292 2.32 31.38 9.68
N TYR A 293 1.32 31.90 10.42
CA TYR A 293 1.27 33.33 10.73
C TYR A 293 1.46 33.69 12.20
N LEU A 294 1.70 32.74 13.11
CA LEU A 294 1.98 33.04 14.52
C LEU A 294 3.43 33.47 14.76
N ASN A 295 3.89 34.48 14.04
CA ASN A 295 5.19 35.11 14.32
C ASN A 295 5.06 36.08 15.50
N LYS A 296 6.02 36.10 16.43
CA LYS A 296 6.02 37.05 17.55
C LYS A 296 6.74 38.36 17.15
N PRO A 297 6.17 39.51 17.45
CA PRO A 297 4.85 39.75 18.09
C PRO A 297 3.67 39.44 17.17
N VAL A 298 2.62 38.80 17.72
CA VAL A 298 1.41 38.51 16.97
C VAL A 298 0.65 39.82 16.69
N ILE A 299 0.28 40.03 15.41
CA ILE A 299 -0.43 41.24 15.00
C ILE A 299 -1.90 41.22 15.46
N GLU A 300 -2.46 42.42 15.72
CA GLU A 300 -3.81 42.59 16.30
C GLU A 300 -4.90 41.90 15.46
N PRO A 301 -4.98 42.01 14.12
CA PRO A 301 -6.01 41.32 13.33
C PRO A 301 -6.03 39.78 13.49
N ILE A 302 -4.91 39.16 13.77
CA ILE A 302 -4.85 37.71 14.07
C ILE A 302 -5.49 37.45 15.42
N LYS A 303 -5.15 38.23 16.47
CA LYS A 303 -5.70 38.07 17.81
C LYS A 303 -7.21 38.25 17.82
N GLU A 304 -7.72 39.29 17.17
CA GLU A 304 -9.15 39.55 17.07
C GLU A 304 -9.92 38.38 16.43
N ILE A 305 -9.42 37.87 15.33
CA ILE A 305 -10.03 36.72 14.63
C ILE A 305 -10.02 35.48 15.52
N VAL A 306 -8.88 35.16 16.14
CA VAL A 306 -8.75 33.97 16.99
C VAL A 306 -9.68 34.09 18.21
N ILE A 307 -9.68 35.22 18.91
CA ILE A 307 -10.53 35.44 20.08
C ILE A 307 -12.00 35.30 19.70
N ARG A 308 -12.45 35.91 18.61
CA ARG A 308 -13.84 35.78 18.13
C ARG A 308 -14.21 34.33 17.80
N SER A 309 -13.26 33.55 17.25
CA SER A 309 -13.50 32.15 16.88
C SER A 309 -13.55 31.18 18.07
N LEU A 310 -13.14 31.60 19.28
CA LEU A 310 -13.32 30.82 20.52
C LEU A 310 -14.79 30.58 20.86
N ASP A 311 -15.68 31.51 20.47
CA ASP A 311 -17.12 31.44 20.69
C ASP A 311 -17.91 30.88 19.49
N ASP A 312 -17.19 30.29 18.50
CA ASP A 312 -17.85 29.66 17.35
C ASP A 312 -18.76 28.51 17.81
N LEU A 313 -19.97 28.46 17.23
CA LEU A 313 -20.96 27.43 17.56
C LEU A 313 -20.52 26.01 17.09
N HIS A 314 -19.63 25.93 16.11
CA HIS A 314 -19.15 24.66 15.60
C HIS A 314 -17.97 24.16 16.44
N PRO A 315 -18.09 22.97 17.09
CA PRO A 315 -17.04 22.47 18.01
C PRO A 315 -15.64 22.47 17.43
N ALA A 316 -15.48 21.97 16.19
CA ALA A 316 -14.17 21.89 15.57
C ALA A 316 -13.53 23.27 15.34
N VAL A 317 -14.33 24.32 15.03
CA VAL A 317 -13.81 25.69 14.84
C VAL A 317 -13.37 26.27 16.19
N SER A 318 -14.23 26.19 17.21
CA SER A 318 -13.94 26.68 18.56
C SER A 318 -12.71 25.97 19.19
N ILE A 319 -12.60 24.63 19.04
CA ILE A 319 -11.47 23.85 19.54
C ILE A 319 -10.17 24.22 18.78
N THR A 320 -10.24 24.38 17.45
CA THR A 320 -9.07 24.81 16.67
C THR A 320 -8.63 26.22 17.05
N ALA A 321 -9.61 27.14 17.28
CA ALA A 321 -9.31 28.47 17.76
C ALA A 321 -8.65 28.43 19.14
N ALA A 322 -9.08 27.54 20.05
CA ALA A 322 -8.47 27.35 21.36
C ALA A 322 -7.01 26.88 21.27
N TRP A 323 -6.73 25.99 20.32
CA TRP A 323 -5.34 25.59 20.04
C TRP A 323 -4.50 26.78 19.59
N VAL A 324 -4.96 27.58 18.60
CA VAL A 324 -4.23 28.77 18.12
C VAL A 324 -4.08 29.81 19.24
N ALA A 325 -5.15 30.06 19.99
CA ALA A 325 -5.17 30.99 21.13
C ALA A 325 -4.12 30.59 22.17
N SER A 326 -4.02 29.31 22.50
CA SER A 326 -3.06 28.80 23.48
C SER A 326 -1.59 28.94 23.03
N LEU A 327 -1.33 28.94 21.72
CA LEU A 327 0.00 29.24 21.20
C LEU A 327 0.36 30.74 21.34
N ILE A 328 -0.66 31.61 21.46
CA ILE A 328 -0.49 33.05 21.74
C ILE A 328 -0.35 33.27 23.24
N ASP A 329 -1.34 32.83 24.00
CA ASP A 329 -1.44 32.86 25.45
C ASP A 329 -2.28 31.67 25.94
N PRO A 330 -1.73 30.75 26.76
CA PRO A 330 -2.45 29.59 27.28
C PRO A 330 -3.75 29.92 27.98
N ALA A 331 -3.83 31.06 28.68
CA ALA A 331 -5.02 31.50 29.41
C ALA A 331 -6.25 31.74 28.50
N LEU A 332 -6.04 32.06 27.22
CA LEU A 332 -7.11 32.30 26.26
C LEU A 332 -7.81 31.00 25.82
N GLY A 333 -7.05 29.92 25.63
CA GLY A 333 -7.61 28.65 25.16
C GLY A 333 -8.20 27.77 26.27
N GLU A 334 -7.71 27.90 27.51
CA GLU A 334 -8.08 27.04 28.64
C GLU A 334 -9.60 26.92 28.88
N PRO A 335 -10.41 28.00 28.95
CA PRO A 335 -11.82 27.88 29.21
C PRO A 335 -12.57 27.10 28.13
N VAL A 336 -12.11 27.19 26.87
CA VAL A 336 -12.71 26.51 25.73
C VAL A 336 -12.34 25.01 25.73
N PHE A 337 -11.09 24.66 26.03
CA PHE A 337 -10.71 23.26 26.19
C PHE A 337 -11.52 22.58 27.29
N LEU A 338 -11.68 23.21 28.47
CA LEU A 338 -12.47 22.66 29.58
C LEU A 338 -13.93 22.44 29.17
N ARG A 339 -14.55 23.44 28.53
CA ARG A 339 -15.92 23.32 28.01
C ARG A 339 -16.11 22.11 27.10
N TRP A 340 -15.18 21.84 26.21
CA TRP A 340 -15.30 20.74 25.25
C TRP A 340 -14.85 19.40 25.83
N ILE A 341 -13.95 19.36 26.77
CA ILE A 341 -13.56 18.13 27.51
C ILE A 341 -14.73 17.62 28.37
N GLU A 342 -15.60 18.50 28.84
CA GLU A 342 -16.80 18.17 29.60
C GLU A 342 -18.04 17.95 28.72
N SER A 343 -17.92 18.04 27.40
CA SER A 343 -19.04 17.84 26.47
C SER A 343 -19.65 16.44 26.60
N ASP A 344 -20.98 16.34 26.49
CA ASP A 344 -21.72 15.09 26.45
C ASP A 344 -21.31 14.21 25.23
N LEU A 345 -20.92 14.85 24.11
CA LEU A 345 -20.52 14.17 22.89
C LEU A 345 -19.06 13.74 22.99
N ALA A 346 -18.84 12.42 22.95
CA ALA A 346 -17.51 11.83 23.04
C ALA A 346 -16.56 12.32 21.92
N GLU A 347 -17.07 12.59 20.73
CA GLU A 347 -16.28 13.11 19.60
C GLU A 347 -15.68 14.48 19.93
N ASN A 348 -16.46 15.38 20.56
CA ASN A 348 -15.97 16.70 20.96
C ASN A 348 -14.92 16.61 22.07
N ARG A 349 -15.14 15.74 23.07
CA ARG A 349 -14.14 15.53 24.14
C ARG A 349 -12.81 15.06 23.59
N ARG A 350 -12.84 14.08 22.68
CA ARG A 350 -11.63 13.50 22.06
C ARG A 350 -10.92 14.48 21.15
N LEU A 351 -11.67 15.27 20.37
CA LEU A 351 -11.11 16.32 19.54
C LEU A 351 -10.41 17.40 20.40
N ALA A 352 -11.05 17.81 21.49
CA ALA A 352 -10.44 18.77 22.42
C ALA A 352 -9.17 18.22 23.09
N ALA A 353 -9.16 16.91 23.44
CA ALA A 353 -7.99 16.25 23.98
C ALA A 353 -6.83 16.20 22.96
N GLY A 354 -7.12 15.87 21.69
CA GLY A 354 -6.11 15.88 20.62
C GLY A 354 -5.55 17.28 20.34
N ALA A 355 -6.43 18.29 20.33
CA ALA A 355 -6.02 19.67 20.16
C ALA A 355 -5.17 20.18 21.33
N LEU A 356 -5.55 19.82 22.58
CA LEU A 356 -4.76 20.15 23.78
C LEU A 356 -3.39 19.46 23.73
N ALA A 357 -3.33 18.19 23.34
CA ALA A 357 -2.06 17.49 23.15
C ALA A 357 -1.14 18.19 22.14
N ALA A 358 -1.73 18.74 21.06
CA ALA A 358 -0.99 19.46 20.02
C ALA A 358 -0.51 20.87 20.44
N THR A 359 -0.91 21.40 21.61
CA THR A 359 -0.36 22.67 22.13
C THR A 359 1.10 22.54 22.57
N GLY A 360 1.60 21.34 22.75
CA GLY A 360 2.96 21.07 23.22
C GLY A 360 3.19 21.59 24.64
N GLY A 361 4.33 22.22 24.87
CA GLY A 361 4.73 22.71 26.20
C GLY A 361 3.89 23.85 26.77
N CYS A 362 3.07 24.52 25.96
CA CYS A 362 2.31 25.70 26.38
C CYS A 362 1.23 25.38 27.45
N CYS A 363 0.56 24.24 27.36
CA CYS A 363 -0.60 23.90 28.19
C CYS A 363 -0.40 22.68 29.09
N ILE A 364 0.83 22.38 29.50
CA ILE A 364 1.14 21.24 30.39
C ILE A 364 0.25 21.24 31.67
N PRO A 365 0.10 22.35 32.42
CA PRO A 365 -0.73 22.34 33.63
C PRO A 365 -2.19 21.97 33.34
N LEU A 366 -2.75 22.47 32.24
CA LEU A 366 -4.10 22.10 31.82
C LEU A 366 -4.20 20.64 31.40
N ALA A 367 -3.24 20.13 30.62
CA ALA A 367 -3.18 18.73 30.22
C ALA A 367 -3.14 17.79 31.43
N MET A 368 -2.35 18.11 32.45
CA MET A 368 -2.29 17.37 33.71
C MET A 368 -3.63 17.38 34.45
N ARG A 369 -4.28 18.53 34.53
CA ARG A 369 -5.61 18.64 35.14
C ARG A 369 -6.66 17.84 34.39
N VAL A 370 -6.67 17.88 33.06
CA VAL A 370 -7.58 17.08 32.23
C VAL A 370 -7.34 15.58 32.42
N LEU A 371 -6.09 15.16 32.55
CA LEU A 371 -5.76 13.76 32.81
C LEU A 371 -6.32 13.25 34.14
N GLU A 372 -6.45 14.13 35.14
CA GLU A 372 -7.03 13.81 36.46
C GLU A 372 -8.56 13.82 36.46
N MET A 373 -9.16 14.73 35.70
CA MET A 373 -10.61 14.94 35.70
C MET A 373 -11.38 14.00 34.79
N SER A 374 -10.79 13.62 33.66
CA SER A 374 -11.50 12.86 32.63
C SER A 374 -11.53 11.36 32.94
N HIS A 375 -12.73 10.78 32.78
CA HIS A 375 -12.97 9.33 32.85
C HIS A 375 -13.10 8.69 31.46
N ASP A 376 -13.02 9.47 30.36
CA ASP A 376 -13.03 8.94 29.00
C ASP A 376 -11.62 8.39 28.67
N PRO A 377 -11.47 7.06 28.47
CA PRO A 377 -10.16 6.46 28.25
C PRO A 377 -9.46 7.00 26.99
N TYR A 378 -10.22 7.40 25.98
CA TYR A 378 -9.65 7.99 24.76
C TYR A 378 -9.15 9.41 25.01
N VAL A 379 -9.81 10.20 25.87
CA VAL A 379 -9.31 11.50 26.31
C VAL A 379 -7.98 11.32 27.06
N GLN A 380 -7.96 10.39 28.02
CA GLN A 380 -6.75 10.12 28.80
C GLN A 380 -5.56 9.70 27.92
N VAL A 381 -5.78 8.80 26.95
CA VAL A 381 -4.71 8.37 26.03
C VAL A 381 -4.26 9.52 25.14
N ASN A 382 -5.17 10.29 24.53
CA ASN A 382 -4.77 11.40 23.65
C ASN A 382 -3.96 12.46 24.40
N VAL A 383 -4.35 12.81 25.64
CA VAL A 383 -3.59 13.75 26.48
C VAL A 383 -2.25 13.15 26.91
N SER A 384 -2.20 11.85 27.26
CA SER A 384 -0.97 11.15 27.62
C SER A 384 0.05 11.18 26.48
N LEU A 385 -0.39 11.00 25.23
CA LEU A 385 0.47 11.11 24.05
C LEU A 385 1.14 12.49 23.95
N GLY A 386 0.39 13.56 24.19
CA GLY A 386 0.91 14.93 24.21
C GLY A 386 1.95 15.14 25.31
N LEU A 387 1.68 14.65 26.53
CA LEU A 387 2.59 14.77 27.67
C LEU A 387 3.87 13.96 27.48
N ILE A 388 3.79 12.75 26.93
CA ILE A 388 4.98 11.93 26.58
C ILE A 388 5.85 12.67 25.57
N GLY A 389 5.24 13.30 24.54
CA GLY A 389 5.97 14.12 23.57
C GLY A 389 6.76 15.28 24.21
N GLN A 390 6.31 15.77 25.37
CA GLN A 390 6.99 16.80 26.16
C GLN A 390 7.89 16.21 27.29
N ARG A 391 8.01 14.90 27.39
CA ARG A 391 8.76 14.18 28.44
C ARG A 391 8.24 14.45 29.87
N ILE A 392 6.93 14.70 30.01
CA ILE A 392 6.27 15.00 31.29
C ILE A 392 5.47 13.76 31.74
N GLU A 393 5.59 13.39 33.02
CA GLU A 393 4.87 12.28 33.66
C GLU A 393 4.87 10.99 32.83
N VAL A 394 6.00 10.71 32.16
CA VAL A 394 6.13 9.61 31.18
C VAL A 394 5.65 8.28 31.75
N LYS A 395 6.07 7.94 32.99
CA LYS A 395 5.66 6.69 33.63
C LYS A 395 4.15 6.59 33.80
N ARG A 396 3.50 7.62 34.34
CA ARG A 396 2.03 7.68 34.52
C ARG A 396 1.30 7.59 33.19
N CYS A 397 1.78 8.30 32.18
CA CYS A 397 1.21 8.26 30.84
C CYS A 397 1.34 6.88 30.20
N CYS A 398 2.49 6.21 30.38
CA CYS A 398 2.68 4.81 29.94
C CYS A 398 1.78 3.83 30.69
N ASP A 399 1.50 4.04 31.97
CA ASP A 399 0.53 3.24 32.72
C ASP A 399 -0.87 3.31 32.09
N ILE A 400 -1.31 4.52 31.74
CA ILE A 400 -2.60 4.74 31.08
C ILE A 400 -2.65 4.07 29.71
N ILE A 401 -1.62 4.25 28.90
CA ILE A 401 -1.54 3.64 27.57
C ILE A 401 -1.51 2.13 27.65
N TYR A 402 -0.72 1.55 28.56
CA TYR A 402 -0.65 0.11 28.77
C TYR A 402 -1.99 -0.48 29.20
N ASP A 403 -2.65 0.15 30.18
CA ASP A 403 -3.97 -0.25 30.64
C ASP A 403 -5.00 -0.20 29.49
N PHE A 404 -4.94 0.81 28.66
CA PHE A 404 -5.79 0.94 27.48
C PHE A 404 -5.53 -0.17 26.46
N LEU A 405 -4.27 -0.46 26.14
CA LEU A 405 -3.85 -1.53 25.24
C LEU A 405 -4.37 -2.90 25.68
N MET A 406 -4.34 -3.17 26.98
CA MET A 406 -4.71 -4.46 27.56
C MET A 406 -6.23 -4.63 27.80
N LYS A 407 -6.94 -3.55 28.12
CA LYS A 407 -8.35 -3.59 28.55
C LYS A 407 -9.35 -3.24 27.44
N GLU A 408 -8.98 -2.36 26.50
CA GLU A 408 -9.91 -1.93 25.46
C GLU A 408 -10.05 -2.99 24.36
N LYS A 409 -11.25 -3.54 24.25
CA LYS A 409 -11.57 -4.62 23.28
C LYS A 409 -12.17 -4.09 21.97
N ARG A 410 -12.64 -2.84 21.94
CA ARG A 410 -13.18 -2.23 20.72
C ARG A 410 -12.06 -1.99 19.72
N MET A 411 -12.39 -2.01 18.44
CA MET A 411 -11.46 -1.56 17.39
C MET A 411 -11.31 -0.06 17.44
N TRP A 412 -10.12 0.46 17.20
CA TRP A 412 -9.77 1.88 17.27
C TRP A 412 -8.85 2.26 16.12
N MET A 413 -8.81 3.55 15.84
CA MET A 413 -8.04 4.11 14.75
C MET A 413 -7.67 5.56 15.04
N TRP A 414 -6.67 6.04 14.31
CA TRP A 414 -6.40 7.47 14.23
C TRP A 414 -7.48 8.14 13.39
N ASP A 415 -8.15 9.12 13.97
CA ASP A 415 -9.25 9.82 13.32
C ASP A 415 -8.83 11.23 12.89
N ASN A 416 -8.74 11.43 11.58
CA ASN A 416 -8.40 12.72 10.96
C ASN A 416 -9.60 13.34 10.23
N ARG A 417 -10.84 12.83 10.47
CA ARG A 417 -12.04 13.22 9.69
C ARG A 417 -12.44 14.67 9.81
N VAL A 418 -11.95 15.37 10.81
CA VAL A 418 -12.36 16.77 11.07
C VAL A 418 -11.48 17.77 10.31
N ASN A 419 -10.69 17.32 9.34
CA ASN A 419 -9.77 18.20 8.61
C ASN A 419 -8.85 19.00 9.54
N SER A 420 -8.66 18.49 10.74
CA SER A 420 -7.86 19.10 11.78
C SER A 420 -6.41 18.62 11.70
N LEU A 421 -5.53 19.48 12.11
CA LEU A 421 -4.13 19.17 12.36
C LEU A 421 -3.98 18.05 13.42
N PHE A 422 -5.05 17.79 14.20
CA PHE A 422 -4.99 16.91 15.37
C PHE A 422 -5.25 15.47 14.99
N GLN A 423 -4.30 14.59 15.30
CA GLN A 423 -4.53 13.16 15.30
C GLN A 423 -5.23 12.76 16.58
N VAL A 424 -6.39 12.15 16.45
CA VAL A 424 -7.22 11.74 17.57
C VAL A 424 -7.40 10.24 17.57
N LEU A 425 -7.02 9.58 18.65
CA LEU A 425 -7.34 8.18 18.85
C LEU A 425 -8.81 8.05 19.23
N ALA A 426 -9.57 7.30 18.45
CA ALA A 426 -11.01 7.13 18.62
C ALA A 426 -11.47 5.70 18.26
N PRO A 427 -12.64 5.24 18.75
CA PRO A 427 -13.23 4.00 18.26
C PRO A 427 -13.43 4.05 16.75
N SER A 428 -13.16 2.95 16.07
CA SER A 428 -13.40 2.85 14.63
C SER A 428 -14.90 2.99 14.35
N GLN A 429 -15.27 3.99 13.54
CA GLN A 429 -16.66 4.21 13.07
C GLN A 429 -16.81 3.88 11.59
N VAL A 430 -15.99 3.00 11.07
CA VAL A 430 -15.95 2.72 9.64
C VAL A 430 -17.25 2.07 9.20
N ARG A 431 -18.11 2.84 8.53
CA ARG A 431 -19.46 2.43 8.12
C ARG A 431 -19.52 1.60 6.83
N HIS A 432 -18.45 1.55 6.03
CA HIS A 432 -18.49 0.96 4.68
C HIS A 432 -17.35 -0.02 4.38
N ILE A 433 -16.66 -0.51 5.41
CA ILE A 433 -15.51 -1.44 5.26
C ILE A 433 -15.95 -2.90 5.19
N ASP A 434 -17.23 -3.21 5.37
CA ASP A 434 -17.77 -4.57 5.20
C ASP A 434 -17.48 -5.18 3.82
N GLN A 435 -17.04 -4.36 2.86
CA GLN A 435 -16.68 -4.79 1.50
C GLN A 435 -15.21 -5.18 1.35
N ILE A 436 -14.34 -4.85 2.31
CA ILE A 436 -12.92 -5.22 2.30
C ILE A 436 -12.66 -6.13 3.50
N PRO A 437 -12.46 -7.44 3.29
CA PRO A 437 -12.19 -8.37 4.40
C PRO A 437 -10.99 -7.92 5.24
N ASN A 438 -11.13 -7.95 6.57
CA ASN A 438 -10.09 -7.67 7.57
C ASN A 438 -9.51 -6.25 7.61
N TYR A 439 -10.03 -5.30 6.83
CA TYR A 439 -9.50 -3.92 6.80
C TYR A 439 -9.63 -3.19 8.15
N PRO A 440 -10.76 -3.25 8.88
CA PRO A 440 -10.86 -2.65 10.21
C PRO A 440 -9.88 -3.22 11.22
N GLU A 441 -9.66 -4.55 11.16
CA GLU A 441 -8.69 -5.23 12.03
C GLU A 441 -7.26 -4.79 11.74
N ALA A 442 -6.89 -4.63 10.46
CA ALA A 442 -5.58 -4.15 10.08
C ALA A 442 -5.30 -2.73 10.60
N ILE A 443 -6.27 -1.83 10.50
CA ILE A 443 -6.17 -0.46 11.04
C ILE A 443 -6.03 -0.48 12.57
N ASP A 444 -6.85 -1.28 13.27
CA ASP A 444 -6.77 -1.42 14.72
C ASP A 444 -5.40 -1.94 15.15
N GLN A 445 -4.89 -2.96 14.48
CA GLN A 445 -3.59 -3.54 14.79
C GLN A 445 -2.44 -2.56 14.54
N MET A 446 -2.47 -1.80 13.44
CA MET A 446 -1.50 -0.74 13.17
C MET A 446 -1.54 0.35 14.26
N THR A 447 -2.73 0.75 14.67
CA THR A 447 -2.90 1.76 15.73
C THR A 447 -2.34 1.26 17.06
N ARG A 448 -2.59 0.00 17.42
CA ARG A 448 -2.03 -0.64 18.63
C ARG A 448 -0.51 -0.68 18.57
N LEU A 449 0.03 -1.06 17.42
CA LEU A 449 1.48 -1.15 17.24
C LEU A 449 2.16 0.22 17.36
N ASN A 450 1.55 1.28 16.85
CA ASN A 450 2.04 2.65 17.03
C ASN A 450 2.17 3.02 18.52
N LEU A 451 1.17 2.65 19.34
CA LEU A 451 1.25 2.90 20.79
C LEU A 451 2.32 2.06 21.48
N VAL A 452 2.46 0.80 21.06
CA VAL A 452 3.52 -0.09 21.58
C VAL A 452 4.91 0.43 21.21
N SER A 453 5.11 0.89 19.97
CA SER A 453 6.35 1.50 19.54
C SER A 453 6.69 2.74 20.35
N LEU A 454 5.69 3.58 20.66
CA LEU A 454 5.90 4.75 21.52
C LEU A 454 6.36 4.35 22.93
N MET A 455 5.77 3.29 23.51
CA MET A 455 6.21 2.77 24.83
C MET A 455 7.65 2.28 24.78
N ALA A 456 8.06 1.60 23.71
CA ALA A 456 9.44 1.16 23.53
C ALA A 456 10.41 2.35 23.36
N LEU A 457 10.01 3.41 22.63
CA LEU A 457 10.78 4.65 22.46
C LEU A 457 11.08 5.39 23.76
N VAL A 458 10.25 5.18 24.79
CA VAL A 458 10.46 5.80 26.12
C VAL A 458 10.97 4.80 27.15
N ASP A 459 11.50 3.66 26.70
CA ASP A 459 12.11 2.59 27.51
C ASP A 459 11.17 2.01 28.57
N ASP A 460 9.86 1.91 28.28
CA ASP A 460 8.92 1.27 29.20
C ASP A 460 9.11 -0.25 29.16
N PRO A 461 9.43 -0.91 30.30
CA PRO A 461 9.73 -2.35 30.32
C PRO A 461 8.55 -3.22 29.91
N ARG A 462 7.31 -2.72 29.97
CA ARG A 462 6.09 -3.43 29.55
C ARG A 462 5.86 -3.41 28.05
N ALA A 463 6.66 -2.68 27.28
CA ALA A 463 6.59 -2.69 25.82
C ALA A 463 6.75 -4.11 25.28
N GLN A 464 7.63 -4.93 25.90
CA GLN A 464 7.83 -6.33 25.56
C GLN A 464 6.56 -7.16 25.74
N ASP A 465 5.88 -7.02 26.89
CA ASP A 465 4.63 -7.75 27.15
C ASP A 465 3.51 -7.32 26.20
N ALA A 466 3.44 -6.02 25.88
CA ALA A 466 2.47 -5.50 24.94
C ALA A 466 2.72 -6.02 23.51
N ILE A 467 3.97 -6.05 23.03
CA ILE A 467 4.36 -6.64 21.75
C ILE A 467 4.04 -8.14 21.75
N LYS A 468 4.42 -8.86 22.79
CA LYS A 468 4.11 -10.29 22.93
C LYS A 468 2.61 -10.56 22.84
N SER A 469 1.79 -9.80 23.56
CA SER A 469 0.32 -9.90 23.50
C SER A 469 -0.22 -9.62 22.10
N PHE A 470 0.39 -8.68 21.38
CA PHE A 470 0.06 -8.40 19.99
C PHE A 470 0.43 -9.57 19.06
N LEU A 471 1.65 -10.12 19.20
CA LEU A 471 2.15 -11.25 18.40
C LEU A 471 1.36 -12.55 18.62
N GLN A 472 0.74 -12.73 19.77
CA GLN A 472 -0.13 -13.88 20.05
C GLN A 472 -1.48 -13.82 19.32
N LYS A 473 -1.91 -12.66 18.83
CA LYS A 473 -3.13 -12.50 18.05
C LYS A 473 -2.86 -12.88 16.59
N LYS A 474 -3.54 -13.90 16.10
CA LYS A 474 -3.21 -14.71 14.91
C LYS A 474 -3.37 -14.06 13.51
N SER A 475 -3.55 -12.76 13.34
CA SER A 475 -3.83 -12.19 12.02
C SER A 475 -2.69 -11.30 11.51
N TRP A 476 -1.80 -11.88 10.71
CA TRP A 476 -0.58 -11.19 10.29
C TRP A 476 -0.61 -10.64 8.86
N GLY A 477 -1.14 -11.24 7.88
CA GLY A 477 -1.26 -10.80 6.50
C GLY A 477 -0.59 -9.44 6.17
N ILE A 478 -1.35 -8.56 5.55
CA ILE A 478 -0.95 -7.15 5.26
C ILE A 478 -0.48 -6.41 6.53
N THR A 479 -0.94 -6.83 7.71
CA THR A 479 -0.62 -6.24 8.99
C THR A 479 0.83 -6.49 9.42
N GLY A 480 1.40 -7.64 9.08
CA GLY A 480 2.81 -7.93 9.35
C GLY A 480 3.74 -6.98 8.60
N VAL A 481 3.46 -6.71 7.33
CA VAL A 481 4.22 -5.73 6.53
C VAL A 481 4.12 -4.33 7.12
N ALA A 482 2.92 -3.92 7.51
CA ALA A 482 2.70 -2.62 8.14
C ALA A 482 3.41 -2.52 9.50
N ALA A 483 3.38 -3.59 10.29
CA ALA A 483 4.09 -3.69 11.55
C ALA A 483 5.61 -3.56 11.37
N ALA A 484 6.17 -4.26 10.40
CA ALA A 484 7.58 -4.16 10.06
C ALA A 484 7.98 -2.75 9.56
N MET A 485 7.13 -2.10 8.75
CA MET A 485 7.36 -0.73 8.30
C MET A 485 7.40 0.26 9.49
N LEU A 486 6.47 0.13 10.43
CA LEU A 486 6.43 0.98 11.63
C LEU A 486 7.65 0.78 12.52
N LEU A 487 8.08 -0.46 12.71
CA LEU A 487 9.30 -0.77 13.46
C LEU A 487 10.56 -0.27 12.73
N LYS A 488 10.55 -0.24 11.39
CA LYS A 488 11.67 0.29 10.59
C LYS A 488 11.81 1.81 10.70
N GLU A 489 10.69 2.53 10.83
CA GLU A 489 10.67 3.98 11.07
C GLU A 489 10.86 4.32 12.56
N GLY A 490 10.69 3.33 13.44
CA GLY A 490 10.85 3.44 14.88
C GLY A 490 12.29 3.40 15.35
N ASP A 491 12.48 3.81 16.58
CA ASP A 491 13.78 3.83 17.25
C ASP A 491 14.31 2.40 17.56
N ARG A 492 15.61 2.30 17.82
CA ARG A 492 16.31 1.05 18.18
C ARG A 492 15.65 0.27 19.32
N GLY A 493 15.03 0.98 20.29
CA GLY A 493 14.36 0.34 21.43
C GLY A 493 13.24 -0.62 21.03
N SER A 494 12.45 -0.30 20.00
CA SER A 494 11.40 -1.22 19.50
C SER A 494 11.97 -2.48 18.86
N LEU A 495 13.10 -2.36 18.17
CA LEU A 495 13.80 -3.49 17.55
C LEU A 495 14.38 -4.42 18.61
N ASP A 496 15.04 -3.86 19.65
CA ASP A 496 15.62 -4.65 20.74
C ASP A 496 14.55 -5.47 21.48
N VAL A 497 13.35 -4.88 21.66
CA VAL A 497 12.23 -5.61 22.28
C VAL A 497 11.80 -6.80 21.41
N VAL A 498 11.71 -6.65 20.08
CA VAL A 498 11.34 -7.76 19.20
C VAL A 498 12.46 -8.80 19.11
N HIS A 499 13.73 -8.39 19.10
CA HIS A 499 14.88 -9.31 19.18
C HIS A 499 14.85 -10.18 20.45
N ASN A 500 14.53 -9.60 21.59
CA ASN A 500 14.41 -10.35 22.83
C ASN A 500 13.30 -11.43 22.79
N LEU A 501 12.29 -11.26 21.94
CA LEU A 501 11.22 -12.24 21.75
C LEU A 501 11.61 -13.46 20.89
N LEU A 502 12.77 -13.44 20.24
CA LEU A 502 13.35 -14.64 19.60
C LEU A 502 13.68 -15.75 20.62
N GLU A 503 13.91 -15.38 21.87
CA GLU A 503 14.20 -16.29 23.00
C GLU A 503 12.93 -16.67 23.80
N ASP A 504 11.73 -16.23 23.38
CA ASP A 504 10.48 -16.49 24.11
C ASP A 504 10.19 -17.99 24.22
N PRO A 505 9.70 -18.49 25.37
CA PRO A 505 9.34 -19.90 25.55
C PRO A 505 8.27 -20.40 24.57
N ASP A 506 7.33 -19.53 24.12
CA ASP A 506 6.30 -19.87 23.15
C ASP A 506 6.87 -19.90 21.71
N PRO A 507 6.88 -21.06 21.03
CA PRO A 507 7.39 -21.18 19.67
C PRO A 507 6.61 -20.33 18.66
N ASN A 508 5.34 -20.01 18.92
CA ASN A 508 4.57 -19.14 18.04
C ASN A 508 5.04 -17.69 18.16
N VAL A 509 5.35 -17.23 19.36
CA VAL A 509 5.90 -15.89 19.60
C VAL A 509 7.27 -15.76 18.92
N ARG A 510 8.15 -16.76 19.07
CA ARG A 510 9.46 -16.77 18.38
C ARG A 510 9.32 -16.68 16.87
N LEU A 511 8.43 -17.50 16.27
CA LEU A 511 8.18 -17.46 14.83
C LEU A 511 7.67 -16.10 14.39
N GLN A 512 6.73 -15.52 15.12
CA GLN A 512 6.19 -14.20 14.80
C GLN A 512 7.24 -13.08 14.93
N ALA A 513 8.08 -13.12 15.96
CA ALA A 513 9.20 -12.20 16.10
C ALA A 513 10.19 -12.35 14.93
N CYS A 514 10.52 -13.57 14.53
CA CYS A 514 11.35 -13.88 13.39
C CYS A 514 10.75 -13.30 12.09
N LEU A 515 9.44 -13.47 11.86
CA LEU A 515 8.73 -12.93 10.70
C LEU A 515 8.80 -11.39 10.65
N VAL A 516 8.57 -10.72 11.79
CA VAL A 516 8.64 -9.25 11.86
C VAL A 516 10.05 -8.74 11.58
N LEU A 517 11.08 -9.33 12.19
CA LEU A 517 12.47 -8.92 11.99
C LEU A 517 12.93 -9.18 10.56
N SER A 518 12.52 -10.29 9.95
CA SER A 518 12.81 -10.60 8.56
C SER A 518 12.26 -9.56 7.59
N MET A 519 11.10 -8.97 7.88
CA MET A 519 10.52 -7.89 7.07
C MET A 519 11.32 -6.58 7.15
N LEU A 520 12.15 -6.40 8.17
CA LEU A 520 13.05 -5.25 8.27
C LEU A 520 14.29 -5.39 7.38
N GLY A 521 14.51 -6.56 6.84
CA GLY A 521 15.63 -6.93 5.97
C GLY A 521 16.94 -7.09 6.76
N HIS A 522 17.75 -8.09 6.41
CA HIS A 522 19.19 -8.19 6.76
C HIS A 522 19.65 -9.21 7.81
N ASP A 523 18.80 -10.07 8.36
CA ASP A 523 19.35 -11.16 9.17
C ASP A 523 19.29 -12.50 8.41
N GLU A 524 20.35 -12.80 7.65
CA GLU A 524 20.49 -14.07 6.90
C GLU A 524 20.47 -15.28 7.83
N ASN A 525 20.81 -15.12 9.12
CA ASN A 525 20.76 -16.20 10.10
C ASN A 525 19.34 -16.77 10.28
N MET A 526 18.31 -15.97 10.00
CA MET A 526 16.92 -16.42 10.11
C MET A 526 16.45 -17.33 8.96
N VAL A 527 17.17 -17.38 7.85
CA VAL A 527 16.78 -18.17 6.67
C VAL A 527 16.56 -19.64 7.02
N PHE A 528 17.51 -20.24 7.72
CA PHE A 528 17.45 -21.67 8.08
C PHE A 528 16.28 -21.97 9.01
N ASP A 529 16.04 -21.12 10.01
CA ASP A 529 14.94 -21.30 10.98
C ASP A 529 13.57 -21.15 10.31
N LEU A 530 13.43 -20.20 9.37
CA LEU A 530 12.22 -20.03 8.57
C LEU A 530 11.96 -21.23 7.66
N GLN A 531 12.96 -21.74 6.96
CA GLN A 531 12.85 -22.94 6.11
C GLN A 531 12.44 -24.17 6.93
N LYS A 532 13.02 -24.34 8.12
CA LYS A 532 12.67 -25.42 9.03
C LYS A 532 11.23 -25.29 9.54
N ALA A 533 10.81 -24.07 9.91
CA ALA A 533 9.45 -23.81 10.35
C ALA A 533 8.41 -24.07 9.25
N TYR A 534 8.75 -23.81 7.98
CA TYR A 534 7.86 -24.02 6.84
C TYR A 534 7.33 -25.45 6.73
N VAL A 535 8.16 -26.45 7.02
CA VAL A 535 7.81 -27.88 6.87
C VAL A 535 6.62 -28.28 7.76
N GLN A 536 6.50 -27.67 8.95
CA GLN A 536 5.46 -27.98 9.93
C GLN A 536 4.33 -26.94 9.97
N ALA A 537 4.46 -25.87 9.18
CA ALA A 537 3.50 -24.76 9.17
C ALA A 537 2.21 -25.12 8.43
N ASP A 538 1.09 -24.54 8.88
CA ASP A 538 -0.15 -24.50 8.12
C ASP A 538 -0.01 -23.56 6.90
N HIS A 539 -1.02 -23.52 6.02
CA HIS A 539 -0.97 -22.76 4.78
C HIS A 539 -0.76 -21.25 4.99
N GLU A 540 -1.38 -20.68 6.01
CA GLU A 540 -1.27 -19.26 6.31
C GLU A 540 0.15 -18.91 6.78
N ARG A 541 0.69 -19.70 7.69
CA ARG A 541 2.07 -19.53 8.16
C ARG A 541 3.10 -19.76 7.05
N LYS A 542 2.87 -20.73 6.16
CA LYS A 542 3.72 -20.96 5.00
C LYS A 542 3.82 -19.70 4.12
N LEU A 543 2.70 -19.02 3.88
CA LEU A 543 2.70 -17.76 3.12
C LEU A 543 3.54 -16.67 3.81
N HIS A 544 3.37 -16.50 5.13
CA HIS A 544 4.15 -15.50 5.88
C HIS A 544 5.64 -15.83 5.90
N ILE A 545 6.00 -17.11 5.97
CA ILE A 545 7.41 -17.53 5.90
C ILE A 545 8.00 -17.20 4.52
N LEU A 546 7.27 -17.47 3.43
CA LEU A 546 7.72 -17.10 2.09
C LEU A 546 7.86 -15.58 1.92
N GLU A 547 6.93 -14.81 2.49
CA GLU A 547 7.01 -13.35 2.52
C GLU A 547 8.27 -12.88 3.27
N ALA A 548 8.55 -13.47 4.43
CA ALA A 548 9.74 -13.16 5.23
C ALA A 548 11.05 -13.49 4.48
N LEU A 549 11.14 -14.67 3.87
CA LEU A 549 12.29 -15.06 3.03
C LEU A 549 12.50 -14.11 1.85
N SER A 550 11.39 -13.64 1.26
CA SER A 550 11.39 -12.62 0.19
C SER A 550 11.97 -11.28 0.68
N HIS A 551 11.64 -10.86 1.90
CA HIS A 551 12.18 -9.63 2.49
C HIS A 551 13.65 -9.75 2.88
N ILE A 552 14.11 -10.92 3.33
CA ILE A 552 15.53 -11.19 3.56
C ILE A 552 16.28 -11.15 2.22
N GLY A 553 15.73 -11.79 1.18
CA GLY A 553 16.28 -11.79 -0.18
C GLY A 553 17.60 -12.54 -0.31
N SER A 554 17.89 -13.51 0.56
CA SER A 554 19.14 -14.29 0.50
C SER A 554 19.12 -15.32 -0.63
N GLY A 555 20.20 -15.38 -1.41
CA GLY A 555 20.40 -16.41 -2.44
C GLY A 555 20.43 -17.84 -1.88
N GLU A 556 20.74 -18.03 -0.59
CA GLU A 556 20.70 -19.33 0.10
C GLU A 556 19.29 -19.93 0.16
N SER A 557 18.26 -19.09 -0.04
CA SER A 557 16.86 -19.54 -0.09
C SER A 557 16.47 -20.19 -1.42
N LEU A 558 17.20 -19.96 -2.51
CA LEU A 558 16.81 -20.37 -3.87
C LEU A 558 16.58 -21.89 -4.02
N PRO A 559 17.46 -22.80 -3.52
CA PRO A 559 17.21 -24.24 -3.64
C PRO A 559 15.95 -24.70 -2.92
N PHE A 560 15.66 -24.12 -1.77
CA PHE A 560 14.43 -24.38 -1.03
C PHE A 560 13.19 -23.86 -1.78
N LEU A 561 13.24 -22.64 -2.28
CA LEU A 561 12.12 -21.98 -2.94
C LEU A 561 11.74 -22.66 -4.27
N ILE A 562 12.70 -23.16 -5.03
CA ILE A 562 12.44 -23.97 -6.23
C ILE A 562 11.63 -25.23 -5.86
N GLY A 563 11.98 -25.90 -4.77
CA GLY A 563 11.19 -27.02 -4.26
C GLY A 563 9.75 -26.63 -3.89
N VAL A 564 9.52 -25.41 -3.42
CA VAL A 564 8.17 -24.91 -3.12
C VAL A 564 7.33 -24.67 -4.38
N LEU A 565 7.94 -24.46 -5.56
CA LEU A 565 7.19 -24.38 -6.83
C LEU A 565 6.48 -25.70 -7.20
N GLU A 566 6.82 -26.82 -6.56
CA GLU A 566 6.12 -28.11 -6.70
C GLU A 566 4.95 -28.31 -5.73
N GLU A 567 4.73 -27.38 -4.80
CA GLU A 567 3.61 -27.46 -3.84
C GLU A 567 2.26 -27.57 -4.57
N PRO A 568 1.31 -28.40 -4.07
CA PRO A 568 0.02 -28.59 -4.73
C PRO A 568 -0.84 -27.31 -4.73
N PHE A 569 -0.59 -26.41 -3.79
CA PHE A 569 -1.36 -25.18 -3.62
C PHE A 569 -0.78 -24.04 -4.45
N GLN A 570 -1.54 -23.59 -5.46
CA GLN A 570 -1.11 -22.54 -6.40
C GLN A 570 -0.69 -21.24 -5.69
N VAL A 571 -1.35 -20.87 -4.58
CA VAL A 571 -1.01 -19.66 -3.84
C VAL A 571 0.40 -19.71 -3.25
N LEU A 572 0.85 -20.87 -2.78
CA LEU A 572 2.21 -21.06 -2.27
C LEU A 572 3.24 -21.00 -3.39
N ARG A 573 2.94 -21.60 -4.57
CA ARG A 573 3.81 -21.49 -5.75
C ARG A 573 3.98 -20.04 -6.20
N VAL A 574 2.88 -19.27 -6.22
CA VAL A 574 2.88 -17.83 -6.56
C VAL A 574 3.74 -17.04 -5.58
N ALA A 575 3.62 -17.29 -4.27
CA ALA A 575 4.42 -16.63 -3.25
C ALA A 575 5.91 -16.99 -3.39
N ALA A 576 6.22 -18.28 -3.61
CA ALA A 576 7.59 -18.74 -3.82
C ALA A 576 8.21 -18.14 -5.10
N ALA A 577 7.47 -18.06 -6.19
CA ALA A 577 7.91 -17.43 -7.43
C ALA A 577 8.29 -15.96 -7.23
N ALA A 578 7.46 -15.21 -6.53
CA ALA A 578 7.78 -13.81 -6.18
C ALA A 578 9.04 -13.71 -5.32
N CYS A 579 9.19 -14.63 -4.35
CA CYS A 579 10.35 -14.68 -3.48
C CYS A 579 11.65 -15.01 -4.27
N ILE A 580 11.60 -15.97 -5.19
CA ILE A 580 12.74 -16.31 -6.06
C ILE A 580 13.21 -15.08 -6.84
N ILE A 581 12.30 -14.38 -7.52
CA ILE A 581 12.63 -13.17 -8.29
C ILE A 581 13.28 -12.12 -7.38
N GLN A 582 12.77 -11.92 -6.17
CA GLN A 582 13.36 -10.97 -5.24
C GLN A 582 14.77 -11.39 -4.76
N CYS A 583 14.97 -12.68 -4.47
CA CYS A 583 16.29 -13.20 -4.08
C CYS A 583 17.31 -13.12 -5.22
N ILE A 584 16.87 -13.18 -6.49
CA ILE A 584 17.75 -13.03 -7.66
C ILE A 584 18.14 -11.58 -7.88
N ASN A 585 17.20 -10.64 -7.67
CA ASN A 585 17.37 -9.21 -7.96
C ASN A 585 18.09 -8.43 -6.85
N ARG A 586 18.40 -9.06 -5.73
CA ARG A 586 19.21 -8.50 -4.65
C ARG A 586 20.65 -9.00 -4.70
#